data_1ae5425831d8aba8ffb92a5a587c983b
#
_entry.id   1ae5425831d8aba8ffb92a5a587c983b
#
_cell.length_a   1.000
_cell.length_b   1.000
_cell.length_c   1.000
_cell.angle_alpha   90.00
_cell.angle_beta   90.00
_cell.angle_gamma   90.00
#
_symmetry.space_group_name_H-M   'P 1'
#
loop_
_entity.id
_entity.type
_entity.pdbx_description
1 polymer ?
#
loop_
_entity_poly.entity_id
_entity_poly.type
_entity_poly.pdbx_seq_one_letter_code
_entity_poly.pdbx_strand_id
1 'polypeptide(L)'
;MEQNINNLIDNINDSLAWIKKYKPSDYEQKFFSLIEERRKLGIIKTACKDNPAIAAYGVSQVGKSYLINTILQKDGKPFTLEANGKQYNFIEEMNPKTKNTEATGVVTRFTSFRKNPERYSTEYPILMRCLSISDIILILCDGYYNDISDFTSLSENELEEKGTMILEKYSGNIANSTSPITADDILNIKAYFFKHLNNAQTFIHKASFFDRLALVIDKIPTTDWVSIFSILWNESPYQTK
;
A
#
# COMPACT_ATOMS: atom_id res chain seq x y z
N MET A 1 8.41 11.28 20.34
CA MET A 1 7.22 10.49 19.91
C MET A 1 7.64 9.30 19.06
N GLU A 2 8.39 9.48 17.98
CA GLU A 2 8.82 8.39 17.08
C GLU A 2 9.58 7.28 17.82
N GLN A 3 10.52 7.62 18.72
CA GLN A 3 11.26 6.65 19.52
C GLN A 3 10.34 5.77 20.39
N ASN A 4 9.30 6.36 20.98
CA ASN A 4 8.35 5.60 21.79
C ASN A 4 7.54 4.62 20.94
N ILE A 5 7.17 5.02 19.71
CA ILE A 5 6.47 4.14 18.77
C ILE A 5 7.37 2.97 18.36
N ASN A 6 8.65 3.24 18.06
CA ASN A 6 9.61 2.18 17.75
C ASN A 6 9.75 1.18 18.91
N ASN A 7 9.91 1.66 20.13
CA ASN A 7 10.01 0.80 21.32
C ASN A 7 8.75 -0.08 21.50
N LEU A 8 7.56 0.47 21.23
CA LEU A 8 6.31 -0.32 21.29
C LEU A 8 6.26 -1.40 20.19
N ILE A 9 6.69 -1.08 18.98
CA ILE A 9 6.78 -2.05 17.88
C ILE A 9 7.76 -3.16 18.23
N ASP A 10 8.93 -2.82 18.79
CA ASP A 10 9.94 -3.78 19.20
C ASP A 10 9.42 -4.69 20.32
N ASN A 11 8.73 -4.15 21.32
CA ASN A 11 8.09 -4.93 22.37
C ASN A 11 7.04 -5.91 21.84
N ILE A 12 6.28 -5.53 20.81
CA ILE A 12 5.33 -6.44 20.14
C ILE A 12 6.08 -7.58 19.45
N ASN A 13 7.16 -7.28 18.72
CA ASN A 13 7.98 -8.28 18.05
C ASN A 13 8.59 -9.27 19.04
N ASP A 14 9.14 -8.78 20.14
CA ASP A 14 9.71 -9.60 21.22
C ASP A 14 8.65 -10.48 21.89
N SER A 15 7.44 -9.92 22.11
CA SER A 15 6.31 -10.68 22.67
C SER A 15 5.88 -11.80 21.73
N LEU A 16 5.78 -11.55 20.42
CA LEU A 16 5.46 -12.57 19.42
C LEU A 16 6.51 -13.67 19.37
N ALA A 17 7.79 -13.31 19.41
CA ALA A 17 8.88 -14.28 19.44
C ALA A 17 8.85 -15.15 20.70
N TRP A 18 8.58 -14.52 21.85
CA TRP A 18 8.44 -15.22 23.13
C TRP A 18 7.25 -16.20 23.14
N ILE A 19 6.06 -15.75 22.70
CA ILE A 19 4.86 -16.60 22.65
C ILE A 19 5.10 -17.79 21.72
N LYS A 20 5.66 -17.55 20.54
CA LYS A 20 6.00 -18.61 19.57
C LYS A 20 6.90 -19.67 20.16
N LYS A 21 7.88 -19.25 20.99
CA LYS A 21 8.86 -20.15 21.60
C LYS A 21 8.34 -20.92 22.82
N TYR A 22 7.58 -20.26 23.69
CA TYR A 22 7.24 -20.79 25.01
C TYR A 22 5.77 -21.17 25.18
N LYS A 23 4.88 -20.66 24.31
CA LYS A 23 3.44 -20.93 24.35
C LYS A 23 2.87 -21.07 22.91
N PRO A 24 3.36 -22.03 22.13
CA PRO A 24 2.98 -22.16 20.72
C PRO A 24 1.48 -22.40 20.51
N SER A 25 0.77 -23.01 21.47
CA SER A 25 -0.69 -23.18 21.42
C SER A 25 -1.47 -21.86 21.42
N ASP A 26 -0.91 -20.81 22.03
CA ASP A 26 -1.57 -19.52 22.15
C ASP A 26 -1.13 -18.56 21.03
N TYR A 27 -0.16 -18.97 20.19
CA TYR A 27 0.49 -18.10 19.24
C TYR A 27 -0.49 -17.51 18.23
N GLU A 28 -1.31 -18.35 17.60
CA GLU A 28 -2.23 -17.91 16.55
C GLU A 28 -3.25 -16.88 17.10
N GLN A 29 -3.83 -17.18 18.27
CA GLN A 29 -4.78 -16.27 18.89
C GLN A 29 -4.17 -14.91 19.24
N LYS A 30 -2.95 -14.89 19.76
CA LYS A 30 -2.25 -13.67 20.15
C LYS A 30 -1.64 -12.93 18.98
N PHE A 31 -1.25 -13.68 17.95
CA PHE A 31 -0.63 -13.12 16.74
C PHE A 31 -1.50 -12.01 16.14
N PHE A 32 -2.76 -12.27 15.82
CA PHE A 32 -3.62 -11.29 15.15
C PHE A 32 -3.83 -10.03 16.00
N SER A 33 -4.04 -10.16 17.31
CA SER A 33 -4.21 -8.99 18.15
C SER A 33 -2.96 -8.12 18.22
N LEU A 34 -1.78 -8.73 18.33
CA LEU A 34 -0.50 -8.02 18.43
C LEU A 34 -0.09 -7.41 17.07
N ILE A 35 -0.29 -8.12 15.96
CA ILE A 35 -0.03 -7.58 14.62
C ILE A 35 -0.97 -6.41 14.29
N GLU A 36 -2.25 -6.48 14.68
CA GLU A 36 -3.17 -5.37 14.47
C GLU A 36 -2.73 -4.11 15.23
N GLU A 37 -2.23 -4.24 16.46
CA GLU A 37 -1.68 -3.11 17.21
C GLU A 37 -0.37 -2.61 16.56
N ARG A 38 0.51 -3.51 16.12
CA ARG A 38 1.73 -3.14 15.37
C ARG A 38 1.40 -2.38 14.09
N ARG A 39 0.40 -2.84 13.34
CA ARG A 39 -0.10 -2.17 12.13
C ARG A 39 -0.57 -0.75 12.42
N LYS A 40 -1.36 -0.54 13.45
CA LYS A 40 -1.82 0.81 13.87
C LYS A 40 -0.64 1.71 14.25
N LEU A 41 0.32 1.19 14.98
CA LEU A 41 1.55 1.92 15.33
C LEU A 41 2.37 2.28 14.08
N GLY A 42 2.44 1.39 13.09
CA GLY A 42 3.08 1.64 11.79
C GLY A 42 2.43 2.80 11.02
N ILE A 43 1.10 2.87 10.99
CA ILE A 43 0.35 3.98 10.39
C ILE A 43 0.68 5.29 11.11
N ILE A 44 0.65 5.32 12.44
CA ILE A 44 0.98 6.51 13.25
C ILE A 44 2.43 6.93 13.00
N LYS A 45 3.38 5.97 12.98
CA LYS A 45 4.78 6.22 12.68
C LYS A 45 4.97 6.90 11.33
N THR A 46 4.29 6.40 10.30
CA THR A 46 4.33 6.99 8.95
C THR A 46 3.75 8.39 8.96
N ALA A 47 2.60 8.60 9.59
CA ALA A 47 1.98 9.92 9.70
C ALA A 47 2.85 10.93 10.47
N CYS A 48 3.60 10.49 11.49
CA CYS A 48 4.54 11.35 12.22
C CYS A 48 5.77 11.77 11.38
N LYS A 49 6.18 10.93 10.42
CA LYS A 49 7.31 11.24 9.52
C LYS A 49 6.91 12.16 8.38
N ASP A 50 5.67 12.09 7.96
CA ASP A 50 5.18 12.84 6.83
C ASP A 50 5.01 14.32 7.18
N ASN A 51 5.43 15.19 6.26
CA ASN A 51 5.13 16.60 6.35
C ASN A 51 3.66 16.85 6.01
N PRO A 52 3.00 17.83 6.65
CA PRO A 52 1.69 18.29 6.21
C PRO A 52 1.71 18.63 4.71
N ALA A 53 0.69 18.24 4.00
CA ALA A 53 0.54 18.53 2.58
C ALA A 53 -0.90 18.90 2.27
N ILE A 54 -1.06 19.73 1.23
CA ILE A 54 -2.37 20.06 0.66
C ILE A 54 -2.60 19.15 -0.53
N ALA A 55 -3.78 18.53 -0.60
CA ALA A 55 -4.19 17.72 -1.74
C ALA A 55 -5.38 18.36 -2.46
N ALA A 56 -5.32 18.44 -3.79
CA ALA A 56 -6.46 18.72 -4.64
C ALA A 56 -7.11 17.41 -5.07
N TYR A 57 -8.37 17.22 -4.71
CA TYR A 57 -9.15 16.04 -5.06
C TYR A 57 -10.27 16.39 -6.04
N GLY A 58 -10.61 15.48 -6.94
CA GLY A 58 -11.66 15.65 -7.94
C GLY A 58 -11.44 14.81 -9.18
N VAL A 59 -12.45 14.72 -10.05
CA VAL A 59 -12.39 13.98 -11.32
C VAL A 59 -11.26 14.48 -12.22
N SER A 60 -10.91 13.68 -13.23
CA SER A 60 -9.88 14.07 -14.20
C SER A 60 -10.24 15.36 -14.93
N GLN A 61 -9.23 16.13 -15.35
CA GLN A 61 -9.35 17.33 -16.18
C GLN A 61 -10.14 18.52 -15.61
N VAL A 62 -10.52 18.52 -14.33
CA VAL A 62 -11.22 19.67 -13.70
C VAL A 62 -10.33 20.83 -13.27
N GLY A 63 -9.04 20.82 -13.65
CA GLY A 63 -8.13 21.93 -13.37
C GLY A 63 -7.36 21.84 -12.05
N LYS A 64 -7.27 20.66 -11.41
CA LYS A 64 -6.51 20.46 -10.16
C LYS A 64 -5.07 20.96 -10.23
N SER A 65 -4.35 20.60 -11.28
CA SER A 65 -2.95 21.05 -11.48
C SER A 65 -2.84 22.55 -11.70
N TYR A 66 -3.81 23.15 -12.40
CA TYR A 66 -3.88 24.58 -12.56
C TYR A 66 -4.12 25.32 -11.23
N LEU A 67 -5.02 24.80 -10.40
CA LEU A 67 -5.27 25.32 -9.06
C LEU A 67 -3.99 25.30 -8.20
N ILE A 68 -3.28 24.18 -8.18
CA ILE A 68 -2.02 24.04 -7.44
C ILE A 68 -0.98 25.03 -7.97
N ASN A 69 -0.82 25.14 -9.29
CA ASN A 69 0.08 26.12 -9.89
C ASN A 69 -0.26 27.55 -9.47
N THR A 70 -1.55 27.90 -9.42
CA THR A 70 -2.02 29.23 -9.00
C THR A 70 -1.74 29.50 -7.52
N ILE A 71 -1.88 28.49 -6.65
CA ILE A 71 -1.58 28.62 -5.20
C ILE A 71 -0.07 28.80 -4.97
N LEU A 72 0.77 28.07 -5.75
CA LEU A 72 2.21 28.06 -5.59
C LEU A 72 2.93 29.14 -6.42
N GLN A 73 2.22 29.86 -7.29
CA GLN A 73 2.82 30.97 -8.05
C GLN A 73 3.36 32.07 -7.14
N LYS A 74 4.42 32.72 -7.56
CA LYS A 74 5.02 33.87 -6.87
C LYS A 74 5.10 35.06 -7.80
N ASP A 75 4.65 36.23 -7.33
CA ASP A 75 4.70 37.50 -8.07
C ASP A 75 4.06 37.39 -9.48
N GLY A 76 2.97 36.64 -9.61
CA GLY A 76 2.27 36.40 -10.87
C GLY A 76 3.00 35.50 -11.87
N LYS A 77 4.15 34.92 -11.49
CA LYS A 77 4.91 33.99 -12.33
C LYS A 77 4.48 32.56 -12.04
N PRO A 78 4.38 31.68 -13.07
CA PRO A 78 4.07 30.27 -12.90
C PRO A 78 5.01 29.60 -11.90
N PHE A 79 4.50 28.58 -11.20
CA PHE A 79 5.32 27.76 -10.31
C PHE A 79 6.39 26.99 -11.11
N THR A 80 7.65 27.17 -10.70
CA THR A 80 8.80 26.48 -11.28
C THR A 80 9.57 25.71 -10.20
N LEU A 81 10.20 24.62 -10.60
CA LEU A 81 11.18 23.90 -9.80
C LEU A 81 12.56 24.12 -10.42
N GLU A 82 13.55 24.29 -9.55
CA GLU A 82 14.94 24.43 -9.98
C GLU A 82 15.68 23.09 -9.74
N ALA A 83 16.36 22.62 -10.78
CA ALA A 83 17.25 21.48 -10.71
C ALA A 83 18.49 21.73 -11.59
N ASN A 84 19.67 21.54 -11.06
CA ASN A 84 20.94 21.74 -11.78
C ASN A 84 21.06 23.15 -12.42
N GLY A 85 20.58 24.18 -11.73
CA GLY A 85 20.61 25.56 -12.24
C GLY A 85 19.65 25.85 -13.39
N LYS A 86 18.78 24.89 -13.76
CA LYS A 86 17.73 25.06 -14.75
C LYS A 86 16.37 25.10 -14.06
N GLN A 87 15.49 26.01 -14.50
CA GLN A 87 14.12 26.10 -14.03
C GLN A 87 13.19 25.30 -14.95
N TYR A 88 12.31 24.53 -14.35
CA TYR A 88 11.30 23.71 -15.00
C TYR A 88 9.91 24.21 -14.63
N ASN A 89 9.08 24.51 -15.62
CA ASN A 89 7.71 24.94 -15.42
C ASN A 89 6.83 23.73 -15.04
N PHE A 90 6.10 23.85 -13.94
CA PHE A 90 5.28 22.74 -13.45
C PHE A 90 4.19 22.30 -14.44
N ILE A 91 3.48 23.25 -15.06
CA ILE A 91 2.37 22.95 -15.98
C ILE A 91 2.86 22.51 -17.36
N GLU A 92 3.98 23.08 -17.84
CA GLU A 92 4.42 22.87 -19.21
C GLU A 92 5.37 21.69 -19.36
N GLU A 93 6.27 21.50 -18.37
CA GLU A 93 7.36 20.52 -18.48
C GLU A 93 7.16 19.32 -17.54
N MET A 94 6.59 19.52 -16.34
CA MET A 94 6.44 18.44 -15.36
C MET A 94 5.07 17.77 -15.41
N ASN A 95 4.02 18.52 -15.69
CA ASN A 95 2.65 18.03 -15.80
C ASN A 95 1.97 18.60 -17.05
N PRO A 96 2.50 18.33 -18.25
CA PRO A 96 2.03 18.93 -19.49
C PRO A 96 0.59 18.51 -19.79
N LYS A 97 -0.18 19.46 -20.34
CA LYS A 97 -1.51 19.19 -20.86
C LYS A 97 -1.40 18.35 -22.14
N THR A 98 -1.73 17.09 -22.06
CA THR A 98 -1.83 16.24 -23.26
C THR A 98 -3.29 16.19 -23.74
N LYS A 99 -3.50 16.38 -25.05
CA LYS A 99 -4.84 16.27 -25.65
C LYS A 99 -5.29 14.80 -25.53
N ASN A 100 -6.40 14.58 -24.84
CA ASN A 100 -7.09 13.29 -24.71
C ASN A 100 -6.40 12.17 -23.92
N THR A 101 -5.32 12.43 -23.16
CA THR A 101 -4.72 11.46 -22.25
C THR A 101 -4.64 12.04 -20.84
N GLU A 102 -4.79 11.19 -19.82
CA GLU A 102 -4.55 11.62 -18.46
C GLU A 102 -3.06 11.94 -18.26
N ALA A 103 -2.78 13.21 -17.96
CA ALA A 103 -1.41 13.67 -17.75
C ALA A 103 -0.84 13.26 -16.39
N THR A 104 -1.68 12.84 -15.46
CA THR A 104 -1.30 12.55 -14.08
C THR A 104 -1.57 11.08 -13.72
N GLY A 105 -0.63 10.20 -14.07
CA GLY A 105 -0.56 8.85 -13.50
C GLY A 105 0.08 8.79 -12.11
N VAL A 106 0.43 9.95 -11.52
CA VAL A 106 1.17 10.02 -10.25
C VAL A 106 0.54 11.08 -9.34
N VAL A 107 0.38 10.74 -8.05
CA VAL A 107 -0.01 11.72 -7.03
C VAL A 107 1.20 12.62 -6.73
N THR A 108 1.11 13.89 -7.08
CA THR A 108 2.14 14.88 -6.80
C THR A 108 1.91 15.52 -5.43
N ARG A 109 2.89 15.46 -4.57
CA ARG A 109 2.88 16.06 -3.24
C ARG A 109 3.91 17.17 -3.15
N PHE A 110 3.50 18.34 -2.72
CA PHE A 110 4.38 19.48 -2.48
C PHE A 110 4.68 19.58 -0.99
N THR A 111 5.96 19.69 -0.64
CA THR A 111 6.40 19.79 0.74
C THR A 111 7.57 20.75 0.88
N SER A 112 7.81 21.23 2.09
CA SER A 112 8.93 22.12 2.40
C SER A 112 10.19 21.32 2.73
N PHE A 113 11.35 21.77 2.25
CA PHE A 113 12.67 21.20 2.55
C PHE A 113 13.04 21.18 4.03
N ARG A 114 12.38 21.98 4.88
CA ARG A 114 12.83 22.27 6.24
C ARG A 114 12.88 21.08 7.20
N LYS A 115 12.18 19.97 6.90
CA LYS A 115 12.10 18.82 7.84
C LYS A 115 13.00 17.64 7.52
N ASN A 116 13.43 17.47 6.27
CA ASN A 116 14.29 16.34 5.86
C ASN A 116 15.28 16.79 4.79
N PRO A 117 16.21 17.69 5.12
CA PRO A 117 17.14 18.25 4.13
C PRO A 117 18.06 17.19 3.52
N GLU A 118 18.35 16.10 4.23
CA GLU A 118 19.18 15.00 3.76
C GLU A 118 18.56 14.15 2.62
N ARG A 119 17.27 14.29 2.39
CA ARG A 119 16.54 13.54 1.34
C ARG A 119 16.44 14.26 0.01
N TYR A 120 16.81 15.53 -0.01
CA TYR A 120 16.68 16.39 -1.17
C TYR A 120 18.02 17.07 -1.47
N SER A 121 18.29 17.29 -2.73
CA SER A 121 19.39 18.13 -3.16
C SER A 121 18.88 19.15 -4.18
N THR A 122 19.67 20.19 -4.44
CA THR A 122 19.38 21.15 -5.53
C THR A 122 19.47 20.49 -6.91
N GLU A 123 20.21 19.38 -6.99
CA GLU A 123 20.35 18.59 -8.20
C GLU A 123 19.13 17.67 -8.42
N TYR A 124 18.59 17.09 -7.32
CA TYR A 124 17.45 16.17 -7.33
C TYR A 124 16.35 16.66 -6.38
N PRO A 125 15.58 17.68 -6.77
CA PRO A 125 14.56 18.29 -5.91
C PRO A 125 13.26 17.48 -5.83
N ILE A 126 13.14 16.37 -6.58
CA ILE A 126 11.96 15.52 -6.62
C ILE A 126 12.27 14.19 -5.96
N LEU A 127 11.45 13.82 -4.99
CA LEU A 127 11.48 12.50 -4.37
C LEU A 127 10.33 11.66 -4.94
N MET A 128 10.67 10.54 -5.57
CA MET A 128 9.70 9.58 -6.07
C MET A 128 9.51 8.45 -5.05
N ARG A 129 8.26 8.18 -4.67
CA ARG A 129 7.89 6.99 -3.91
C ARG A 129 7.37 5.94 -4.90
N CYS A 130 8.10 4.84 -5.01
CA CYS A 130 7.61 3.69 -5.77
C CYS A 130 6.45 3.00 -5.03
N LEU A 131 5.56 2.38 -5.80
CA LEU A 131 4.51 1.53 -5.25
C LEU A 131 5.13 0.33 -4.54
N SER A 132 4.61 -0.01 -3.38
CA SER A 132 4.89 -1.29 -2.72
C SER A 132 4.13 -2.42 -3.40
N ILE A 133 4.47 -3.66 -3.08
CA ILE A 133 3.74 -4.83 -3.58
C ILE A 133 2.29 -4.79 -3.10
N SER A 134 2.04 -4.41 -1.85
CA SER A 134 0.68 -4.23 -1.34
C SER A 134 -0.09 -3.14 -2.06
N ASP A 135 0.54 -2.02 -2.44
CA ASP A 135 -0.09 -0.98 -3.25
C ASP A 135 -0.51 -1.53 -4.63
N ILE A 136 0.37 -2.31 -5.29
CA ILE A 136 0.06 -2.93 -6.58
C ILE A 136 -1.11 -3.90 -6.46
N ILE A 137 -1.11 -4.77 -5.44
CA ILE A 137 -2.21 -5.70 -5.19
C ILE A 137 -3.53 -4.94 -5.00
N LEU A 138 -3.53 -3.88 -4.21
CA LEU A 138 -4.73 -3.07 -3.96
C LEU A 138 -5.23 -2.39 -5.22
N ILE A 139 -4.37 -1.85 -6.06
CA ILE A 139 -4.73 -1.24 -7.34
C ILE A 139 -5.39 -2.27 -8.27
N LEU A 140 -4.82 -3.49 -8.34
CA LEU A 140 -5.37 -4.57 -9.15
C LEU A 140 -6.75 -5.02 -8.64
N CYS A 141 -6.91 -5.16 -7.32
CA CYS A 141 -8.19 -5.51 -6.72
C CYS A 141 -9.24 -4.41 -6.93
N ASP A 142 -8.86 -3.15 -6.75
CA ASP A 142 -9.76 -2.01 -6.92
C ASP A 142 -10.28 -1.95 -8.36
N GLY A 143 -9.40 -2.04 -9.35
CA GLY A 143 -9.78 -2.10 -10.76
C GLY A 143 -10.65 -3.31 -11.08
N TYR A 144 -10.37 -4.49 -10.50
CA TYR A 144 -11.19 -5.68 -10.74
C TYR A 144 -12.61 -5.54 -10.20
N TYR A 145 -12.79 -5.08 -8.98
CA TYR A 145 -14.11 -5.03 -8.33
C TYR A 145 -14.91 -3.76 -8.64
N ASN A 146 -14.27 -2.67 -9.02
CA ASN A 146 -14.96 -1.39 -9.26
C ASN A 146 -15.07 -1.01 -10.73
N ASP A 147 -14.12 -1.43 -11.60
CA ASP A 147 -14.08 -1.01 -12.99
C ASP A 147 -14.59 -2.08 -13.97
N ILE A 148 -14.62 -3.37 -13.55
CA ILE A 148 -15.10 -4.47 -14.39
C ILE A 148 -16.58 -4.72 -14.06
N SER A 149 -17.47 -4.59 -15.05
CA SER A 149 -18.92 -4.78 -14.88
C SER A 149 -19.32 -6.24 -14.66
N ASP A 150 -18.59 -7.18 -15.25
CA ASP A 150 -18.93 -8.61 -15.28
C ASP A 150 -17.86 -9.45 -14.56
N PHE A 151 -17.40 -8.98 -13.38
CA PHE A 151 -16.48 -9.76 -12.60
C PHE A 151 -17.13 -11.01 -12.01
N THR A 152 -16.36 -12.10 -11.92
CA THR A 152 -16.77 -13.32 -11.23
C THR A 152 -16.12 -13.36 -9.84
N SER A 153 -16.79 -13.97 -8.88
CA SER A 153 -16.24 -14.19 -7.55
C SER A 153 -16.11 -15.67 -7.28
N LEU A 154 -15.05 -16.05 -6.55
CA LEU A 154 -14.94 -17.40 -5.97
C LEU A 154 -16.11 -17.63 -5.00
N SER A 155 -16.57 -18.87 -4.90
CA SER A 155 -17.49 -19.25 -3.83
C SER A 155 -16.78 -19.22 -2.47
N GLU A 156 -17.55 -19.15 -1.40
CA GLU A 156 -17.01 -19.19 -0.04
C GLU A 156 -16.24 -20.49 0.26
N ASN A 157 -16.69 -21.62 -0.31
CA ASN A 157 -16.03 -22.91 -0.13
C ASN A 157 -14.68 -22.96 -0.86
N GLU A 158 -14.64 -22.51 -2.11
CA GLU A 158 -13.38 -22.43 -2.88
C GLU A 158 -12.36 -21.53 -2.19
N LEU A 159 -12.78 -20.39 -1.66
CA LEU A 159 -11.89 -19.49 -0.94
C LEU A 159 -11.37 -20.11 0.36
N GLU A 160 -12.22 -20.83 1.09
CA GLU A 160 -11.86 -21.56 2.30
C GLU A 160 -10.83 -22.67 2.02
N GLU A 161 -11.05 -23.46 0.97
CA GLU A 161 -10.12 -24.50 0.51
C GLU A 161 -8.76 -23.90 0.11
N LYS A 162 -8.75 -22.86 -0.72
CA LYS A 162 -7.52 -22.18 -1.13
C LYS A 162 -6.74 -21.63 0.07
N GLY A 163 -7.41 -21.00 1.02
CA GLY A 163 -6.78 -20.50 2.25
C GLY A 163 -6.16 -21.62 3.08
N THR A 164 -6.84 -22.76 3.20
CA THR A 164 -6.33 -23.94 3.91
C THR A 164 -5.12 -24.55 3.20
N MET A 165 -5.19 -24.72 1.89
CA MET A 165 -4.07 -25.22 1.08
C MET A 165 -2.83 -24.33 1.19
N ILE A 166 -2.98 -23.01 1.17
CA ILE A 166 -1.87 -22.07 1.34
C ILE A 166 -1.24 -22.26 2.73
N LEU A 167 -2.05 -22.29 3.78
CA LEU A 167 -1.57 -22.46 5.14
C LEU A 167 -0.80 -23.79 5.30
N GLU A 168 -1.36 -24.90 4.83
CA GLU A 168 -0.72 -26.21 4.90
C GLU A 168 0.58 -26.27 4.10
N LYS A 169 0.57 -25.76 2.87
CA LYS A 169 1.74 -25.80 1.97
C LYS A 169 2.94 -25.04 2.55
N TYR A 170 2.70 -23.87 3.17
CA TYR A 170 3.80 -22.98 3.55
C TYR A 170 4.09 -22.93 5.06
N SER A 171 3.24 -23.49 5.92
CA SER A 171 3.43 -23.44 7.39
C SER A 171 4.77 -24.01 7.84
N GLY A 172 5.27 -25.05 7.16
CA GLY A 172 6.56 -25.70 7.43
C GLY A 172 7.79 -24.98 6.89
N ASN A 173 7.63 -23.99 6.02
CA ASN A 173 8.76 -23.29 5.40
C ASN A 173 9.46 -22.35 6.40
N ILE A 174 10.73 -22.06 6.07
CA ILE A 174 11.51 -21.07 6.84
C ILE A 174 11.03 -19.66 6.45
N ALA A 175 10.78 -18.83 7.44
CA ALA A 175 10.40 -17.43 7.23
C ALA A 175 11.55 -16.63 6.60
N ASN A 176 11.22 -15.83 5.58
CA ASN A 176 12.15 -14.87 4.99
C ASN A 176 12.01 -13.51 5.68
N SER A 177 12.96 -13.18 6.55
CA SER A 177 12.97 -11.90 7.28
C SER A 177 13.13 -10.66 6.39
N THR A 178 13.53 -10.84 5.13
CA THR A 178 13.67 -9.76 4.15
C THR A 178 12.53 -9.72 3.13
N SER A 179 11.43 -10.44 3.39
CA SER A 179 10.25 -10.40 2.52
C SER A 179 9.76 -8.95 2.38
N PRO A 180 9.56 -8.44 1.14
CA PRO A 180 9.07 -7.09 0.91
C PRO A 180 7.55 -6.94 1.17
N ILE A 181 6.87 -8.03 1.51
CA ILE A 181 5.48 -8.05 1.96
C ILE A 181 5.38 -8.79 3.29
N THR A 182 4.62 -8.25 4.21
CA THR A 182 4.55 -8.69 5.60
C THR A 182 3.11 -9.03 6.02
N ALA A 183 2.94 -9.60 7.20
CA ALA A 183 1.63 -9.83 7.78
C ALA A 183 0.83 -8.51 7.96
N ASP A 184 1.51 -7.41 8.30
CA ASP A 184 0.86 -6.09 8.40
C ASP A 184 0.29 -5.64 7.06
N ASP A 185 0.99 -5.91 5.94
CA ASP A 185 0.52 -5.60 4.60
C ASP A 185 -0.73 -6.41 4.23
N ILE A 186 -0.76 -7.71 4.58
CA ILE A 186 -1.94 -8.55 4.36
C ILE A 186 -3.14 -8.04 5.17
N LEU A 187 -2.93 -7.63 6.42
CA LEU A 187 -3.99 -7.02 7.22
C LEU A 187 -4.42 -5.63 6.71
N ASN A 188 -3.53 -4.87 6.10
CA ASN A 188 -3.89 -3.64 5.39
C ASN A 188 -4.77 -3.94 4.17
N ILE A 189 -4.42 -4.97 3.38
CA ILE A 189 -5.25 -5.44 2.24
C ILE A 189 -6.62 -5.87 2.75
N LYS A 190 -6.70 -6.70 3.80
CA LYS A 190 -7.95 -7.10 4.46
C LYS A 190 -8.81 -5.88 4.83
N ALA A 191 -8.21 -4.90 5.53
CA ALA A 191 -8.91 -3.69 5.95
C ALA A 191 -9.44 -2.87 4.77
N TYR A 192 -8.69 -2.83 3.65
CA TYR A 192 -9.13 -2.16 2.42
C TYR A 192 -10.33 -2.86 1.79
N PHE A 193 -10.33 -4.18 1.70
CA PHE A 193 -11.48 -4.97 1.22
C PHE A 193 -12.74 -4.62 2.00
N PHE A 194 -12.65 -4.64 3.34
CA PHE A 194 -13.79 -4.34 4.21
C PHE A 194 -14.32 -2.92 4.09
N LYS A 195 -13.45 -1.98 3.76
CA LYS A 195 -13.81 -0.55 3.75
C LYS A 195 -14.20 -0.03 2.37
N HIS A 196 -13.61 -0.57 1.31
CA HIS A 196 -13.68 0.03 -0.02
C HIS A 196 -14.19 -0.92 -1.12
N LEU A 197 -14.09 -2.24 -0.96
CA LEU A 197 -14.47 -3.21 -1.99
C LEU A 197 -15.76 -3.94 -1.61
N ASN A 198 -16.87 -3.19 -1.55
CA ASN A 198 -18.18 -3.74 -1.20
C ASN A 198 -18.64 -4.89 -2.12
N ASN A 199 -18.13 -4.95 -3.35
CA ASN A 199 -18.43 -6.00 -4.31
C ASN A 199 -17.69 -7.31 -4.05
N ALA A 200 -16.64 -7.29 -3.21
CA ALA A 200 -15.85 -8.47 -2.84
C ALA A 200 -16.45 -9.26 -1.67
N GLN A 201 -17.76 -9.55 -1.72
CA GLN A 201 -18.52 -10.12 -0.60
C GLN A 201 -17.94 -11.44 -0.07
N THR A 202 -17.46 -12.32 -0.95
CA THR A 202 -16.87 -13.61 -0.54
C THR A 202 -15.69 -13.41 0.41
N PHE A 203 -14.80 -12.44 0.11
CA PHE A 203 -13.65 -12.12 0.98
C PHE A 203 -14.07 -11.45 2.28
N ILE A 204 -15.15 -10.68 2.27
CA ILE A 204 -15.70 -10.06 3.47
C ILE A 204 -16.29 -11.14 4.39
N HIS A 205 -17.06 -12.10 3.85
CA HIS A 205 -17.66 -13.20 4.62
C HIS A 205 -16.59 -14.20 5.09
N LYS A 206 -15.56 -14.46 4.28
CA LYS A 206 -14.46 -15.42 4.58
C LYS A 206 -13.15 -14.69 4.88
N ALA A 207 -13.20 -13.74 5.81
CA ALA A 207 -12.03 -12.97 6.26
C ALA A 207 -10.86 -13.84 6.78
N SER A 208 -11.13 -15.07 7.19
CA SER A 208 -10.14 -16.08 7.58
C SER A 208 -9.10 -16.38 6.50
N PHE A 209 -9.42 -16.15 5.21
CA PHE A 209 -8.45 -16.25 4.12
C PHE A 209 -7.24 -15.33 4.35
N PHE A 210 -7.50 -14.05 4.64
CA PHE A 210 -6.42 -13.09 4.91
C PHE A 210 -5.64 -13.45 6.17
N ASP A 211 -6.32 -13.97 7.18
CA ASP A 211 -5.69 -14.36 8.43
C ASP A 211 -4.70 -15.54 8.20
N ARG A 212 -5.13 -16.56 7.45
CA ARG A 212 -4.25 -17.67 7.05
C ARG A 212 -3.07 -17.20 6.21
N LEU A 213 -3.33 -16.31 5.24
CA LEU A 213 -2.28 -15.76 4.41
C LEU A 213 -1.26 -14.95 5.24
N ALA A 214 -1.74 -14.14 6.21
CA ALA A 214 -0.86 -13.36 7.09
C ALA A 214 0.06 -14.23 7.96
N LEU A 215 -0.39 -15.44 8.35
CA LEU A 215 0.42 -16.38 9.15
C LEU A 215 1.62 -16.97 8.39
N VAL A 216 1.58 -16.97 7.05
CA VAL A 216 2.59 -17.65 6.23
C VAL A 216 3.20 -16.76 5.15
N ILE A 217 2.82 -15.50 5.03
CA ILE A 217 3.26 -14.63 3.93
C ILE A 217 4.78 -14.49 3.84
N ASP A 218 5.46 -14.42 4.98
CA ASP A 218 6.92 -14.36 5.09
C ASP A 218 7.62 -15.68 4.72
N LYS A 219 6.85 -16.76 4.54
CA LYS A 219 7.34 -18.10 4.19
C LYS A 219 7.07 -18.46 2.73
N ILE A 220 6.31 -17.62 2.03
CA ILE A 220 5.94 -17.85 0.63
C ILE A 220 7.07 -17.34 -0.29
N PRO A 221 7.64 -18.20 -1.15
CA PRO A 221 8.64 -17.76 -2.11
C PRO A 221 8.05 -16.80 -3.13
N THR A 222 8.83 -15.84 -3.60
CA THR A 222 8.41 -14.80 -4.56
C THR A 222 7.88 -15.39 -5.87
N THR A 223 8.36 -16.57 -6.27
CA THR A 223 7.89 -17.30 -7.45
C THR A 223 6.40 -17.67 -7.40
N ASP A 224 5.86 -17.82 -6.20
CA ASP A 224 4.49 -18.27 -5.98
C ASP A 224 3.51 -17.10 -5.74
N TRP A 225 4.01 -15.88 -5.60
CA TRP A 225 3.18 -14.70 -5.27
C TRP A 225 2.11 -14.41 -6.32
N VAL A 226 2.44 -14.52 -7.61
CA VAL A 226 1.48 -14.24 -8.69
C VAL A 226 0.29 -15.18 -8.58
N SER A 227 0.52 -16.48 -8.37
CA SER A 227 -0.56 -17.46 -8.25
C SER A 227 -1.39 -17.28 -6.98
N ILE A 228 -0.78 -16.84 -5.88
CA ILE A 228 -1.47 -16.62 -4.61
C ILE A 228 -2.28 -15.33 -4.63
N PHE A 229 -1.68 -14.23 -5.06
CA PHE A 229 -2.38 -12.95 -5.08
C PHE A 229 -3.44 -12.84 -6.18
N SER A 230 -3.29 -13.61 -7.29
CA SER A 230 -4.34 -13.69 -8.32
C SER A 230 -5.66 -14.22 -7.79
N ILE A 231 -5.67 -14.97 -6.70
CA ILE A 231 -6.90 -15.40 -6.01
C ILE A 231 -7.76 -14.20 -5.64
N LEU A 232 -7.15 -13.07 -5.26
CA LEU A 232 -7.86 -11.86 -4.84
C LEU A 232 -8.71 -11.24 -5.97
N TRP A 233 -8.41 -11.53 -7.22
CA TRP A 233 -9.20 -11.15 -8.41
C TRP A 233 -9.61 -12.37 -9.23
N ASN A 234 -9.98 -13.43 -8.54
CA ASN A 234 -10.57 -14.66 -9.10
C ASN A 234 -9.70 -15.36 -10.14
N GLU A 235 -8.38 -15.30 -10.01
CA GLU A 235 -7.41 -15.91 -10.94
C GLU A 235 -7.64 -15.50 -12.41
N SER A 236 -8.45 -14.46 -12.63
CA SER A 236 -8.75 -13.96 -13.96
C SER A 236 -7.50 -13.35 -14.59
N PRO A 237 -7.18 -13.67 -15.86
CA PRO A 237 -6.13 -12.96 -16.55
C PRO A 237 -6.55 -11.49 -16.65
N TYR A 238 -5.75 -10.62 -16.05
CA TYR A 238 -5.96 -9.17 -16.16
C TYR A 238 -5.76 -8.78 -17.63
N GLN A 239 -6.84 -8.74 -18.38
CA GLN A 239 -6.80 -8.20 -19.74
C GLN A 239 -6.96 -6.68 -19.62
N THR A 240 -5.82 -5.99 -19.68
CA THR A 240 -5.85 -4.57 -19.99
C THR A 240 -6.47 -4.39 -21.37
N LYS A 241 -7.62 -3.71 -21.41
CA LYS A 241 -8.15 -3.18 -22.67
C LYS A 241 -7.27 -2.06 -23.18
#